data_60cd4e1b5c8bb071babfb19cf161d0ef
#
_entry.id   60cd4e1b5c8bb071babfb19cf161d0ef
#
_cell.length_a   1.000
_cell.length_b   1.000
_cell.length_c   1.000
_cell.angle_alpha   90.00
_cell.angle_beta   90.00
_cell.angle_gamma   90.00
#
_symmetry.space_group_name_H-M   'P 1'
#
loop_
_entity.id
_entity.type
_entity.pdbx_description
1 polymer ?
#
loop_
_entity_poly.entity_id
_entity_poly.type
_entity_poly.pdbx_seq_one_letter_code
_entity_poly.pdbx_strand_id
1 'polypeptide(L)'
;MLTLYHYWSSVCSQKVRICLAEKKLAYTSRHIDLFTFEHWEPFYRKINPKGVVPALDHDGKIIIESNVILEYLEDLFPEVALRPSGAYDKAQMRLWIFNSEEIAHANVNTASHNPRHAVRLKQKPYTPEQLDRAAANCPNPIIMARFLHRQAHGVSDAEENQAYTALDYLLGMMEETLAASPWLAGAAYSLADIAIAPFINRIEVLKRPEMVGAARRPRLADWWQRVQARPAFKEAFAFTNPDKSDPIKR
;
A
#
# COMPACT_ATOMS: atom_id res chain seq x y z
N MET A 1 19.97 -3.60 -13.02
CA MET A 1 19.65 -2.35 -12.29
C MET A 1 18.14 -2.35 -11.98
N LEU A 2 17.76 -1.93 -10.77
CA LEU A 2 16.34 -1.85 -10.38
C LEU A 2 15.82 -0.43 -10.56
N THR A 3 14.65 -0.27 -11.16
CA THR A 3 13.90 1.00 -11.21
C THR A 3 12.50 0.77 -10.64
N LEU A 4 12.12 1.52 -9.61
CA LEU A 4 10.78 1.45 -9.01
C LEU A 4 9.94 2.62 -9.48
N TYR A 5 8.87 2.32 -10.20
CA TYR A 5 7.80 3.26 -10.52
C TYR A 5 6.78 3.24 -9.39
N HIS A 6 6.61 4.35 -8.68
CA HIS A 6 5.81 4.37 -7.46
C HIS A 6 5.17 5.74 -7.20
N TYR A 7 4.16 5.75 -6.35
CA TYR A 7 3.60 6.98 -5.80
C TYR A 7 3.96 7.10 -4.31
N TRP A 8 4.33 8.31 -3.86
CA TRP A 8 4.87 8.55 -2.51
C TRP A 8 3.98 8.00 -1.38
N SER A 9 2.64 8.18 -1.44
CA SER A 9 1.71 7.74 -0.38
C SER A 9 0.92 6.46 -0.72
N SER A 10 1.20 5.79 -1.84
CA SER A 10 0.56 4.50 -2.15
C SER A 10 1.00 3.42 -1.18
N VAL A 11 0.05 2.79 -0.49
CA VAL A 11 0.31 1.67 0.43
C VAL A 11 0.99 0.49 -0.28
N CYS A 12 0.60 0.20 -1.52
CA CYS A 12 1.25 -0.84 -2.33
C CYS A 12 2.70 -0.48 -2.69
N SER A 13 2.97 0.81 -2.99
CA SER A 13 4.34 1.27 -3.24
C SER A 13 5.18 1.24 -1.96
N GLN A 14 4.59 1.53 -0.82
CA GLN A 14 5.25 1.46 0.49
C GLN A 14 5.71 0.04 0.82
N LYS A 15 4.90 -1.00 0.52
CA LYS A 15 5.33 -2.41 0.66
C LYS A 15 6.67 -2.67 -0.04
N VAL A 16 6.74 -2.29 -1.32
CA VAL A 16 7.95 -2.55 -2.14
C VAL A 16 9.15 -1.76 -1.62
N ARG A 17 8.94 -0.49 -1.22
CA ARG A 17 10.03 0.32 -0.65
C ARG A 17 10.56 -0.27 0.66
N ILE A 18 9.69 -0.78 1.54
CA ILE A 18 10.12 -1.46 2.77
C ILE A 18 10.97 -2.68 2.42
N CYS A 19 10.53 -3.51 1.48
CA CYS A 19 11.26 -4.71 1.06
C CYS A 19 12.63 -4.36 0.49
N LEU A 20 12.71 -3.37 -0.40
CA LEU A 20 13.98 -2.89 -0.97
C LEU A 20 14.95 -2.38 0.11
N ALA A 21 14.43 -1.61 1.07
CA ALA A 21 15.22 -1.09 2.18
C ALA A 21 15.68 -2.19 3.15
N GLU A 22 14.82 -3.17 3.48
CA GLU A 22 15.20 -4.34 4.32
C GLU A 22 16.32 -5.16 3.67
N LYS A 23 16.25 -5.33 2.36
CA LYS A 23 17.28 -6.03 1.58
C LYS A 23 18.47 -5.16 1.22
N LYS A 24 18.47 -3.87 1.59
CA LYS A 24 19.51 -2.89 1.28
C LYS A 24 19.81 -2.77 -0.22
N LEU A 25 18.78 -2.90 -1.04
CA LEU A 25 18.88 -2.86 -2.50
C LEU A 25 18.81 -1.42 -3.01
N ALA A 26 19.83 -1.01 -3.76
CA ALA A 26 19.80 0.26 -4.47
C ALA A 26 18.84 0.20 -5.67
N TYR A 27 18.08 1.26 -5.89
CA TYR A 27 17.16 1.38 -7.02
C TYR A 27 17.01 2.83 -7.48
N THR A 28 16.66 3.01 -8.74
CA THR A 28 16.24 4.30 -9.27
C THR A 28 14.76 4.52 -8.92
N SER A 29 14.48 5.63 -8.23
CA SER A 29 13.11 6.03 -7.89
C SER A 29 12.50 6.83 -9.04
N ARG A 30 11.32 6.41 -9.51
CA ARG A 30 10.51 7.10 -10.51
C ARG A 30 9.11 7.35 -9.93
N HIS A 31 8.89 8.58 -9.50
CA HIS A 31 7.57 8.99 -8.99
C HIS A 31 6.57 9.08 -10.14
N ILE A 32 5.38 8.51 -9.95
CA ILE A 32 4.23 8.55 -10.87
C ILE A 32 3.10 9.25 -10.14
N ASP A 33 2.68 10.41 -10.61
CA ASP A 33 1.63 11.18 -9.94
C ASP A 33 0.24 10.63 -10.27
N LEU A 34 -0.42 10.07 -9.26
CA LEU A 34 -1.76 9.51 -9.39
C LEU A 34 -2.84 10.60 -9.51
N PHE A 35 -2.58 11.80 -8.99
CA PHE A 35 -3.54 12.90 -9.03
C PHE A 35 -3.49 13.72 -10.31
N THR A 36 -2.47 13.56 -11.12
CA THR A 36 -2.43 14.11 -12.50
C THR A 36 -2.78 13.06 -13.54
N PHE A 37 -3.17 11.85 -13.10
CA PHE A 37 -3.45 10.68 -13.94
C PHE A 37 -2.24 10.20 -14.75
N GLU A 38 -1.02 10.50 -14.33
CA GLU A 38 0.20 10.09 -15.01
C GLU A 38 0.28 8.56 -15.18
N HIS A 39 -0.30 7.80 -14.23
CA HIS A 39 -0.41 6.34 -14.29
C HIS A 39 -1.30 5.81 -15.43
N TRP A 40 -2.13 6.65 -16.06
CA TRP A 40 -2.94 6.31 -17.22
C TRP A 40 -2.35 6.81 -18.54
N GLU A 41 -1.27 7.59 -18.49
CA GLU A 41 -0.60 8.06 -19.69
C GLU A 41 0.02 6.91 -20.50
N PRO A 42 0.06 7.03 -21.84
CA PRO A 42 0.53 5.97 -22.71
C PRO A 42 1.95 5.47 -22.38
N PHE A 43 2.84 6.34 -21.91
CA PHE A 43 4.19 5.93 -21.54
C PHE A 43 4.20 4.97 -20.36
N TYR A 44 3.41 5.26 -19.30
CA TYR A 44 3.35 4.41 -18.13
C TYR A 44 2.53 3.14 -18.38
N ARG A 45 1.48 3.21 -19.20
CA ARG A 45 0.69 2.03 -19.59
C ARG A 45 1.47 1.00 -20.40
N LYS A 46 2.58 1.39 -21.06
CA LYS A 46 3.53 0.44 -21.66
C LYS A 46 4.32 -0.32 -20.60
N ILE A 47 4.52 0.27 -19.42
CA ILE A 47 5.19 -0.33 -18.26
C ILE A 47 4.18 -1.17 -17.48
N ASN A 48 3.06 -0.58 -17.08
CA ASN A 48 1.99 -1.29 -16.39
C ASN A 48 0.64 -1.09 -17.12
N PRO A 49 0.19 -2.05 -17.91
CA PRO A 49 -1.08 -1.95 -18.66
C PRO A 49 -2.31 -1.74 -17.78
N LYS A 50 -2.26 -2.13 -16.50
CA LYS A 50 -3.34 -1.89 -15.53
C LYS A 50 -3.43 -0.42 -15.10
N GLY A 51 -2.41 0.41 -15.39
CA GLY A 51 -2.38 1.80 -14.99
C GLY A 51 -2.44 1.98 -13.46
N VAL A 52 -1.66 1.21 -12.71
CA VAL A 52 -1.55 1.31 -11.25
C VAL A 52 -0.08 1.26 -10.82
N VAL A 53 0.21 1.72 -9.61
CA VAL A 53 1.53 1.63 -9.00
C VAL A 53 1.50 0.65 -7.82
N PRO A 54 2.64 -0.03 -7.52
CA PRO A 54 3.96 0.08 -8.15
C PRO A 54 4.13 -0.79 -9.38
N ALA A 55 5.19 -0.50 -10.14
CA ALA A 55 5.82 -1.42 -11.07
C ALA A 55 7.33 -1.43 -10.82
N LEU A 56 7.98 -2.57 -10.93
CA LEU A 56 9.42 -2.73 -10.83
C LEU A 56 9.99 -3.10 -12.19
N ASP A 57 10.99 -2.35 -12.65
CA ASP A 57 11.79 -2.71 -13.81
C ASP A 57 13.13 -3.27 -13.32
N HIS A 58 13.47 -4.47 -13.74
CA HIS A 58 14.77 -5.07 -13.51
C HIS A 58 15.43 -5.39 -14.85
N ASP A 59 16.31 -4.49 -15.30
CA ASP A 59 17.04 -4.61 -16.58
C ASP A 59 16.10 -4.90 -17.77
N GLY A 60 14.99 -4.14 -17.86
CA GLY A 60 14.00 -4.26 -18.92
C GLY A 60 12.92 -5.33 -18.67
N LYS A 61 13.01 -6.10 -17.60
CA LYS A 61 11.96 -7.04 -17.18
C LYS A 61 11.01 -6.34 -16.20
N ILE A 62 9.79 -6.15 -16.62
CA ILE A 62 8.77 -5.47 -15.81
C ILE A 62 8.02 -6.48 -14.94
N ILE A 63 8.01 -6.21 -13.64
CA ILE A 63 7.24 -6.94 -12.63
C ILE A 63 6.17 -6.00 -12.08
N ILE A 64 4.92 -6.43 -12.10
CA ILE A 64 3.77 -5.69 -11.57
C ILE A 64 3.14 -6.48 -10.42
N GLU A 65 2.19 -5.86 -9.70
CA GLU A 65 1.57 -6.35 -8.46
C GLU A 65 2.55 -6.33 -7.28
N SER A 66 2.25 -5.49 -6.29
CA SER A 66 3.17 -5.28 -5.15
C SER A 66 3.54 -6.58 -4.44
N ASN A 67 2.59 -7.50 -4.27
CA ASN A 67 2.82 -8.78 -3.60
C ASN A 67 3.69 -9.73 -4.44
N VAL A 68 3.55 -9.69 -5.78
CA VAL A 68 4.42 -10.44 -6.70
C VAL A 68 5.84 -9.85 -6.69
N ILE A 69 5.95 -8.52 -6.65
CA ILE A 69 7.25 -7.85 -6.55
C ILE A 69 7.99 -8.24 -5.25
N LEU A 70 7.26 -8.37 -4.11
CA LEU A 70 7.87 -8.82 -2.85
C LEU A 70 8.47 -10.23 -2.99
N GLU A 71 7.73 -11.19 -3.53
CA GLU A 71 8.20 -12.56 -3.73
C GLU A 71 9.35 -12.62 -4.75
N TYR A 72 9.28 -11.83 -5.83
CA TYR A 72 10.35 -11.72 -6.82
C TYR A 72 11.67 -11.22 -6.21
N LEU A 73 11.59 -10.17 -5.39
CA LEU A 73 12.77 -9.63 -4.71
C LEU A 73 13.36 -10.63 -3.70
N GLU A 74 12.49 -11.43 -3.05
CA GLU A 74 12.93 -12.48 -2.14
C GLU A 74 13.65 -13.62 -2.85
N ASP A 75 13.11 -14.04 -4.00
CA ASP A 75 13.72 -15.12 -4.81
C ASP A 75 15.07 -14.70 -5.41
N LEU A 76 15.16 -13.42 -5.83
CA LEU A 76 16.34 -12.93 -6.53
C LEU A 76 17.48 -12.52 -5.60
N PHE A 77 17.16 -12.03 -4.38
CA PHE A 77 18.13 -11.52 -3.40
C PHE A 77 17.92 -12.20 -2.04
N PRO A 78 18.27 -13.49 -1.92
CA PRO A 78 17.98 -14.29 -0.73
C PRO A 78 18.90 -13.99 0.48
N GLU A 79 19.96 -13.18 0.33
CA GLU A 79 20.97 -12.94 1.36
C GLU A 79 20.37 -12.33 2.64
N VAL A 80 19.38 -11.47 2.50
CA VAL A 80 18.54 -11.00 3.62
C VAL A 80 17.19 -11.70 3.52
N ALA A 81 17.09 -12.86 4.16
CA ALA A 81 15.88 -13.68 4.08
C ALA A 81 14.69 -13.00 4.77
N LEU A 82 13.61 -12.79 4.01
CA LEU A 82 12.32 -12.28 4.48
C LEU A 82 11.21 -13.33 4.33
N ARG A 83 11.59 -14.57 4.00
CA ARG A 83 10.72 -15.73 3.89
C ARG A 83 11.12 -16.78 4.92
N PRO A 84 10.19 -17.28 5.76
CA PRO A 84 10.48 -18.37 6.68
C PRO A 84 10.98 -19.62 5.95
N SER A 85 11.77 -20.48 6.63
CA SER A 85 12.26 -21.73 6.04
C SER A 85 11.23 -22.85 6.04
N GLY A 86 10.38 -22.93 7.09
CA GLY A 86 9.35 -23.95 7.26
C GLY A 86 8.21 -23.84 6.25
N ALA A 87 7.68 -24.96 5.77
CA ALA A 87 6.60 -24.98 4.79
C ALA A 87 5.30 -24.36 5.36
N TYR A 88 4.98 -24.64 6.62
CA TYR A 88 3.81 -24.08 7.29
C TYR A 88 3.93 -22.56 7.43
N ASP A 89 5.05 -22.06 7.93
CA ASP A 89 5.26 -20.61 8.11
C ASP A 89 5.27 -19.87 6.77
N LYS A 90 5.79 -20.50 5.70
CA LYS A 90 5.67 -19.97 4.32
C LYS A 90 4.20 -19.84 3.90
N ALA A 91 3.38 -20.85 4.23
CA ALA A 91 1.96 -20.79 3.93
C ALA A 91 1.26 -19.67 4.72
N GLN A 92 1.59 -19.50 6.00
CA GLN A 92 1.09 -18.39 6.83
C GLN A 92 1.54 -17.04 6.27
N MET A 93 2.80 -16.90 5.87
CA MET A 93 3.30 -15.67 5.22
C MET A 93 2.47 -15.32 3.98
N ARG A 94 2.22 -16.29 3.10
CA ARG A 94 1.41 -16.07 1.89
C ARG A 94 -0.05 -15.77 2.20
N LEU A 95 -0.62 -16.38 3.24
CA LEU A 95 -1.96 -16.06 3.70
C LEU A 95 -2.07 -14.58 4.15
N TRP A 96 -1.08 -14.07 4.89
CA TRP A 96 -1.05 -12.67 5.27
C TRP A 96 -0.85 -11.72 4.08
N ILE A 97 -0.01 -12.11 3.12
CA ILE A 97 0.15 -11.39 1.83
C ILE A 97 -1.20 -11.36 1.08
N PHE A 98 -1.93 -12.46 1.03
CA PHE A 98 -3.26 -12.55 0.44
C PHE A 98 -4.26 -11.64 1.18
N ASN A 99 -4.34 -11.73 2.51
CA ASN A 99 -5.22 -10.88 3.33
C ASN A 99 -4.90 -9.38 3.18
N SER A 100 -3.65 -9.02 2.89
CA SER A 100 -3.27 -7.64 2.61
C SER A 100 -3.95 -7.07 1.37
N GLU A 101 -4.29 -7.89 0.40
CA GLU A 101 -5.01 -7.49 -0.82
C GLU A 101 -6.52 -7.63 -0.63
N GLU A 102 -6.99 -8.80 -0.20
CA GLU A 102 -8.42 -9.12 -0.09
C GLU A 102 -9.15 -8.25 0.96
N ILE A 103 -8.51 -8.01 2.09
CA ILE A 103 -9.16 -7.30 3.20
C ILE A 103 -8.61 -5.89 3.35
N ALA A 104 -7.27 -5.74 3.46
CA ALA A 104 -6.71 -4.45 3.82
C ALA A 104 -6.81 -3.41 2.69
N HIS A 105 -6.42 -3.77 1.47
CA HIS A 105 -6.28 -2.80 0.36
C HIS A 105 -7.62 -2.17 -0.03
N ALA A 106 -8.64 -3.00 -0.29
CA ALA A 106 -9.95 -2.52 -0.70
C ALA A 106 -10.57 -1.60 0.36
N ASN A 107 -10.48 -1.99 1.62
CA ASN A 107 -11.12 -1.27 2.72
C ASN A 107 -10.34 -0.02 3.14
N VAL A 108 -9.01 -0.05 3.16
CA VAL A 108 -8.20 1.15 3.38
C VAL A 108 -8.39 2.18 2.27
N ASN A 109 -8.55 1.74 1.01
CA ASN A 109 -8.84 2.65 -0.10
C ASN A 109 -10.19 3.36 0.10
N THR A 110 -11.24 2.62 0.49
CA THR A 110 -12.56 3.17 0.78
C THR A 110 -12.50 4.14 1.97
N ALA A 111 -11.94 3.73 3.11
CA ALA A 111 -11.79 4.57 4.30
C ALA A 111 -10.92 5.83 4.07
N SER A 112 -9.98 5.78 3.13
CA SER A 112 -9.11 6.93 2.79
C SER A 112 -9.80 7.97 1.92
N HIS A 113 -10.93 7.66 1.29
CA HIS A 113 -11.51 8.54 0.27
C HIS A 113 -11.95 9.88 0.86
N ASN A 114 -12.91 9.88 1.78
CA ASN A 114 -13.47 11.12 2.33
C ASN A 114 -12.44 11.97 3.07
N PRO A 115 -11.64 11.45 4.01
CA PRO A 115 -10.72 12.28 4.79
C PRO A 115 -9.48 12.76 4.01
N ARG A 116 -9.17 12.15 2.86
CA ARG A 116 -7.97 12.49 2.10
C ARG A 116 -8.27 12.93 0.67
N HIS A 117 -8.89 12.07 -0.12
CA HIS A 117 -9.10 12.33 -1.55
C HIS A 117 -10.16 13.41 -1.78
N ALA A 118 -11.30 13.34 -1.08
CA ALA A 118 -12.34 14.36 -1.21
C ALA A 118 -11.89 15.73 -0.68
N VAL A 119 -11.10 15.77 0.40
CA VAL A 119 -10.53 17.02 0.93
C VAL A 119 -9.58 17.64 -0.09
N ARG A 120 -8.72 16.84 -0.72
CA ARG A 120 -7.83 17.33 -1.78
C ARG A 120 -8.62 17.85 -2.97
N LEU A 121 -9.63 17.14 -3.43
CA LEU A 121 -10.46 17.55 -4.58
C LEU A 121 -11.19 18.86 -4.35
N LYS A 122 -11.62 19.14 -3.12
CA LYS A 122 -12.20 20.45 -2.76
C LYS A 122 -11.19 21.59 -2.87
N GLN A 123 -9.92 21.34 -2.57
CA GLN A 123 -8.87 22.37 -2.60
C GLN A 123 -8.19 22.48 -3.95
N LYS A 124 -8.09 21.39 -4.69
CA LYS A 124 -7.46 21.29 -6.01
C LYS A 124 -8.33 20.43 -6.93
N PRO A 125 -9.47 20.97 -7.44
CA PRO A 125 -10.36 20.22 -8.33
C PRO A 125 -9.68 19.92 -9.67
N TYR A 126 -10.16 18.90 -10.35
CA TYR A 126 -9.75 18.64 -11.73
C TYR A 126 -10.42 19.59 -12.71
N THR A 127 -9.68 19.96 -13.76
CA THR A 127 -10.29 20.67 -14.89
C THR A 127 -11.04 19.70 -15.81
N PRO A 128 -12.00 20.16 -16.61
CA PRO A 128 -12.67 19.33 -17.61
C PRO A 128 -11.68 18.61 -18.53
N GLU A 129 -10.65 19.30 -19.00
CA GLU A 129 -9.63 18.77 -19.90
C GLU A 129 -8.82 17.63 -19.24
N GLN A 130 -8.54 17.75 -17.93
CA GLN A 130 -7.88 16.68 -17.16
C GLN A 130 -8.77 15.43 -17.07
N LEU A 131 -10.06 15.61 -16.86
CA LEU A 131 -11.02 14.50 -16.78
C LEU A 131 -11.23 13.84 -18.13
N ASP A 132 -11.34 14.60 -19.22
CA ASP A 132 -11.46 14.08 -20.58
C ASP A 132 -10.23 13.26 -20.97
N ARG A 133 -9.04 13.78 -20.68
CA ARG A 133 -7.77 13.08 -20.90
C ARG A 133 -7.68 11.80 -20.05
N ALA A 134 -8.08 11.89 -18.79
CA ALA A 134 -8.13 10.71 -17.90
C ALA A 134 -9.09 9.64 -18.43
N ALA A 135 -10.29 10.05 -18.89
CA ALA A 135 -11.27 9.14 -19.45
C ALA A 135 -10.77 8.46 -20.74
N ALA A 136 -10.11 9.24 -21.63
CA ALA A 136 -9.54 8.71 -22.87
C ALA A 136 -8.40 7.69 -22.64
N ASN A 137 -7.62 7.89 -21.57
CA ASN A 137 -6.44 7.07 -21.26
C ASN A 137 -6.69 5.98 -20.21
N CYS A 138 -7.82 6.01 -19.49
CA CYS A 138 -8.11 5.03 -18.45
C CYS A 138 -8.20 3.62 -19.03
N PRO A 139 -7.42 2.64 -18.49
CA PRO A 139 -7.38 1.29 -19.05
C PRO A 139 -8.67 0.49 -18.81
N ASN A 140 -9.51 0.93 -17.88
CA ASN A 140 -10.70 0.19 -17.48
C ASN A 140 -11.89 1.15 -17.23
N PRO A 141 -12.95 1.09 -18.05
CA PRO A 141 -14.11 1.97 -17.90
C PRO A 141 -14.82 1.82 -16.55
N ILE A 142 -14.77 0.66 -15.90
CA ILE A 142 -15.35 0.46 -14.57
C ILE A 142 -14.57 1.27 -13.52
N ILE A 143 -13.24 1.33 -13.66
CA ILE A 143 -12.39 2.17 -12.76
C ILE A 143 -12.76 3.64 -12.96
N MET A 144 -12.91 4.09 -14.20
CA MET A 144 -13.28 5.47 -14.50
C MET A 144 -14.68 5.81 -13.96
N ALA A 145 -15.65 4.95 -14.18
CA ALA A 145 -17.01 5.15 -13.67
C ALA A 145 -17.05 5.25 -12.14
N ARG A 146 -16.34 4.36 -11.45
CA ARG A 146 -16.19 4.40 -9.98
C ARG A 146 -15.48 5.66 -9.50
N PHE A 147 -14.43 6.09 -10.22
CA PHE A 147 -13.73 7.33 -9.91
C PHE A 147 -14.66 8.54 -10.01
N LEU A 148 -15.40 8.68 -11.12
CA LEU A 148 -16.36 9.78 -11.33
C LEU A 148 -17.50 9.76 -10.31
N HIS A 149 -18.04 8.58 -10.00
CA HIS A 149 -19.06 8.42 -8.96
C HIS A 149 -18.55 8.90 -7.59
N ARG A 150 -17.36 8.46 -7.18
CA ARG A 150 -16.76 8.88 -5.90
C ARG A 150 -16.38 10.37 -5.89
N GLN A 151 -16.01 10.93 -7.03
CA GLN A 151 -15.75 12.36 -7.13
C GLN A 151 -17.04 13.18 -6.90
N ALA A 152 -18.16 12.73 -7.45
CA ALA A 152 -19.46 13.42 -7.34
C ALA A 152 -20.12 13.24 -5.96
N HIS A 153 -20.04 12.05 -5.38
CA HIS A 153 -20.85 11.65 -4.21
C HIS A 153 -19.99 11.32 -2.97
N GLY A 154 -18.68 11.16 -3.11
CA GLY A 154 -17.83 10.65 -2.04
C GLY A 154 -18.04 9.16 -1.78
N VAL A 155 -17.74 8.74 -0.57
CA VAL A 155 -18.05 7.42 0.00
C VAL A 155 -19.11 7.63 1.06
N SER A 156 -20.18 6.84 1.01
CA SER A 156 -21.28 6.91 1.98
C SER A 156 -20.85 6.43 3.37
N ASP A 157 -21.54 6.86 4.42
CA ASP A 157 -21.30 6.40 5.79
C ASP A 157 -21.43 4.88 5.91
N ALA A 158 -22.34 4.27 5.17
CA ALA A 158 -22.52 2.82 5.16
C ALA A 158 -21.31 2.10 4.58
N GLU A 159 -20.75 2.57 3.45
CA GLU A 159 -19.54 2.02 2.84
C GLU A 159 -18.31 2.24 3.75
N GLU A 160 -18.21 3.41 4.39
CA GLU A 160 -17.13 3.72 5.31
C GLU A 160 -17.18 2.81 6.55
N ASN A 161 -18.36 2.64 7.15
CA ASN A 161 -18.57 1.75 8.29
C ASN A 161 -18.27 0.29 7.95
N GLN A 162 -18.67 -0.18 6.77
CA GLN A 162 -18.34 -1.52 6.28
C GLN A 162 -16.85 -1.69 6.13
N ALA A 163 -16.15 -0.70 5.58
CA ALA A 163 -14.71 -0.74 5.42
C ALA A 163 -13.99 -0.81 6.78
N TYR A 164 -14.40 0.00 7.77
CA TYR A 164 -13.82 -0.07 9.10
C TYR A 164 -14.13 -1.37 9.82
N THR A 165 -15.32 -1.96 9.64
CA THR A 165 -15.67 -3.28 10.18
C THR A 165 -14.75 -4.37 9.63
N ALA A 166 -14.48 -4.37 8.33
CA ALA A 166 -13.57 -5.33 7.72
C ALA A 166 -12.12 -5.12 8.17
N LEU A 167 -11.67 -3.88 8.33
CA LEU A 167 -10.35 -3.58 8.89
C LEU A 167 -10.25 -4.02 10.35
N ASP A 168 -11.29 -3.81 11.15
CA ASP A 168 -11.34 -4.24 12.55
C ASP A 168 -11.24 -5.77 12.68
N TYR A 169 -11.90 -6.50 11.79
CA TYR A 169 -11.77 -7.96 11.68
C TYR A 169 -10.33 -8.38 11.39
N LEU A 170 -9.68 -7.74 10.41
CA LEU A 170 -8.26 -8.02 10.10
C LEU A 170 -7.35 -7.77 11.32
N LEU A 171 -7.56 -6.66 12.03
CA LEU A 171 -6.78 -6.33 13.23
C LEU A 171 -7.03 -7.33 14.38
N GLY A 172 -8.23 -7.89 14.47
CA GLY A 172 -8.54 -9.00 15.37
C GLY A 172 -7.73 -10.27 15.04
N MET A 173 -7.71 -10.66 13.77
CA MET A 173 -6.88 -11.80 13.31
C MET A 173 -5.39 -11.57 13.61
N MET A 174 -4.89 -10.34 13.45
CA MET A 174 -3.50 -10.00 13.80
C MET A 174 -3.24 -10.17 15.30
N GLU A 175 -4.13 -9.66 16.15
CA GLU A 175 -3.99 -9.76 17.61
C GLU A 175 -3.94 -11.23 18.07
N GLU A 176 -4.79 -12.08 17.47
CA GLU A 176 -4.81 -13.53 17.74
C GLU A 176 -3.51 -14.21 17.26
N THR A 177 -3.08 -13.93 16.04
CA THR A 177 -1.83 -14.49 15.49
C THR A 177 -0.62 -14.10 16.34
N LEU A 178 -0.55 -12.86 16.76
CA LEU A 178 0.53 -12.31 17.57
C LEU A 178 0.49 -12.80 19.04
N ALA A 179 -0.56 -13.52 19.44
CA ALA A 179 -0.59 -14.25 20.71
C ALA A 179 0.33 -15.47 20.71
N ALA A 180 0.51 -16.11 19.55
CA ALA A 180 1.27 -17.33 19.40
C ALA A 180 2.70 -17.11 18.89
N SER A 181 2.98 -15.96 18.25
CA SER A 181 4.29 -15.68 17.65
C SER A 181 4.61 -14.18 17.63
N PRO A 182 5.89 -13.81 17.64
CA PRO A 182 6.28 -12.40 17.64
C PRO A 182 5.99 -11.67 16.33
N TRP A 183 5.86 -12.38 15.21
CA TRP A 183 5.62 -11.85 13.87
C TRP A 183 4.47 -12.58 13.19
N LEU A 184 3.90 -12.02 12.14
CA LEU A 184 2.69 -12.55 11.48
C LEU A 184 2.86 -13.94 10.87
N ALA A 185 4.09 -14.33 10.55
CA ALA A 185 4.38 -15.64 9.97
C ALA A 185 5.42 -16.43 10.78
N GLY A 186 5.41 -16.32 12.11
CA GLY A 186 6.26 -17.10 12.99
C GLY A 186 7.32 -16.31 13.75
N ALA A 187 8.50 -16.91 13.95
CA ALA A 187 9.53 -16.37 14.83
C ALA A 187 10.31 -15.16 14.28
N ALA A 188 10.29 -14.94 12.96
CA ALA A 188 11.07 -13.92 12.27
C ALA A 188 10.20 -12.95 11.49
N TYR A 189 10.65 -11.69 11.42
CA TYR A 189 10.08 -10.68 10.53
C TYR A 189 10.14 -11.15 9.08
N SER A 190 9.06 -10.96 8.34
CA SER A 190 8.91 -11.53 7.00
C SER A 190 8.12 -10.64 6.04
N LEU A 191 7.95 -11.11 4.80
CA LEU A 191 7.09 -10.45 3.81
C LEU A 191 5.63 -10.32 4.28
N ALA A 192 5.15 -11.12 5.23
CA ALA A 192 3.84 -10.96 5.84
C ALA A 192 3.72 -9.61 6.56
N ASP A 193 4.70 -9.30 7.39
CA ASP A 193 4.76 -8.04 8.14
C ASP A 193 4.91 -6.85 7.22
N ILE A 194 5.75 -6.97 6.19
CA ILE A 194 5.95 -5.94 5.16
C ILE A 194 4.65 -5.67 4.39
N ALA A 195 3.92 -6.71 4.04
CA ALA A 195 2.67 -6.58 3.28
C ALA A 195 1.57 -5.86 4.07
N ILE A 196 1.53 -6.01 5.38
CA ILE A 196 0.50 -5.45 6.26
C ILE A 196 0.86 -4.05 6.78
N ALA A 197 2.13 -3.79 7.09
CA ALA A 197 2.58 -2.56 7.77
C ALA A 197 2.06 -1.23 7.15
N PRO A 198 2.05 -1.03 5.83
CA PRO A 198 1.53 0.21 5.24
C PRO A 198 0.05 0.47 5.50
N PHE A 199 -0.74 -0.59 5.68
CA PHE A 199 -2.17 -0.45 5.97
C PHE A 199 -2.40 -0.03 7.42
N ILE A 200 -1.60 -0.55 8.37
CA ILE A 200 -1.65 -0.12 9.77
C ILE A 200 -1.24 1.35 9.88
N ASN A 201 -0.16 1.74 9.21
CA ASN A 201 0.22 3.15 9.11
C ASN A 201 -0.90 4.03 8.56
N ARG A 202 -1.62 3.54 7.54
CA ARG A 202 -2.74 4.30 6.97
C ARG A 202 -3.90 4.46 7.95
N ILE A 203 -4.23 3.45 8.76
CA ILE A 203 -5.27 3.53 9.80
C ILE A 203 -4.92 4.62 10.83
N GLU A 204 -3.66 4.71 11.25
CA GLU A 204 -3.21 5.82 12.14
C GLU A 204 -3.34 7.19 11.47
N VAL A 205 -2.90 7.31 10.21
CA VAL A 205 -3.02 8.55 9.41
C VAL A 205 -4.49 8.98 9.24
N LEU A 206 -5.41 8.03 9.20
CA LEU A 206 -6.87 8.29 9.16
C LEU A 206 -7.46 8.69 10.53
N LYS A 207 -6.59 8.90 11.54
CA LYS A 207 -6.98 9.31 12.91
C LYS A 207 -7.90 8.31 13.60
N ARG A 208 -7.61 7.02 13.41
CA ARG A 208 -8.25 5.90 14.11
C ARG A 208 -7.24 5.13 15.00
N PRO A 209 -6.46 5.85 15.87
CA PRO A 209 -5.44 5.20 16.70
C PRO A 209 -6.04 4.19 17.69
N GLU A 210 -7.30 4.34 18.06
CA GLU A 210 -8.01 3.41 18.93
C GLU A 210 -8.14 2.00 18.33
N MET A 211 -8.10 1.87 17.02
CA MET A 211 -8.17 0.58 16.35
C MET A 211 -6.91 -0.26 16.54
N VAL A 212 -5.75 0.40 16.65
CA VAL A 212 -4.43 -0.24 16.76
C VAL A 212 -3.80 -0.06 18.16
N GLY A 213 -4.49 0.62 19.07
CA GLY A 213 -3.97 0.99 20.39
C GLY A 213 -3.91 -0.19 21.37
N ALA A 214 -2.96 -0.12 22.32
CA ALA A 214 -2.69 -1.15 23.29
C ALA A 214 -3.88 -1.46 24.24
N ALA A 215 -4.76 -0.49 24.48
CA ALA A 215 -5.95 -0.70 25.30
C ALA A 215 -6.89 -1.79 24.73
N ARG A 216 -6.92 -1.92 23.41
CA ARG A 216 -7.77 -2.91 22.72
C ARG A 216 -6.97 -4.09 22.17
N ARG A 217 -5.75 -3.84 21.67
CA ARG A 217 -4.90 -4.82 20.99
C ARG A 217 -3.44 -4.67 21.41
N PRO A 218 -3.08 -5.15 22.61
CA PRO A 218 -1.74 -4.94 23.15
C PRO A 218 -0.63 -5.62 22.35
N ARG A 219 -0.87 -6.77 21.74
CA ARG A 219 0.12 -7.50 20.94
C ARG A 219 0.34 -6.85 19.58
N LEU A 220 -0.75 -6.41 18.94
CA LEU A 220 -0.68 -5.64 17.71
C LEU A 220 0.06 -4.30 17.96
N ALA A 221 -0.20 -3.63 19.05
CA ALA A 221 0.48 -2.38 19.38
C ALA A 221 1.99 -2.60 19.61
N ASP A 222 2.39 -3.68 20.30
CA ASP A 222 3.79 -4.06 20.44
C ASP A 222 4.44 -4.39 19.08
N TRP A 223 3.79 -5.22 18.28
CA TRP A 223 4.23 -5.52 16.92
C TRP A 223 4.42 -4.23 16.11
N TRP A 224 3.46 -3.32 16.18
CA TRP A 224 3.50 -2.06 15.45
C TRP A 224 4.67 -1.17 15.87
N GLN A 225 4.95 -1.08 17.15
CA GLN A 225 6.13 -0.36 17.67
C GLN A 225 7.43 -0.95 17.12
N ARG A 226 7.54 -2.30 17.11
CA ARG A 226 8.72 -2.99 16.57
C ARG A 226 8.88 -2.74 15.07
N VAL A 227 7.80 -2.74 14.30
CA VAL A 227 7.83 -2.40 12.86
C VAL A 227 8.28 -0.96 12.64
N GLN A 228 7.71 0.00 13.36
CA GLN A 228 8.07 1.43 13.25
C GLN A 228 9.52 1.72 13.67
N ALA A 229 10.07 0.92 14.58
CA ALA A 229 11.46 1.05 15.02
C ALA A 229 12.48 0.64 13.94
N ARG A 230 12.09 -0.17 12.94
CA ARG A 230 12.98 -0.66 11.89
C ARG A 230 13.51 0.49 11.01
N PRO A 231 14.83 0.54 10.75
CA PRO A 231 15.41 1.56 9.85
C PRO A 231 14.76 1.55 8.47
N ALA A 232 14.51 0.37 7.90
CA ALA A 232 13.88 0.20 6.59
C ALA A 232 12.46 0.77 6.52
N PHE A 233 11.67 0.67 7.60
CA PHE A 233 10.37 1.31 7.68
C PHE A 233 10.50 2.84 7.60
N LYS A 234 11.40 3.42 8.40
CA LYS A 234 11.63 4.87 8.41
C LYS A 234 12.09 5.38 7.05
N GLU A 235 13.02 4.68 6.40
CA GLU A 235 13.51 4.99 5.06
C GLU A 235 12.37 4.94 4.03
N ALA A 236 11.60 3.86 4.01
CA ALA A 236 10.49 3.68 3.07
C ALA A 236 9.39 4.75 3.19
N PHE A 237 9.22 5.32 4.39
CA PHE A 237 8.24 6.37 4.67
C PHE A 237 8.82 7.79 4.64
N ALA A 238 10.12 7.96 4.41
CA ALA A 238 10.77 9.27 4.25
C ALA A 238 10.37 9.98 2.93
N PHE A 239 9.81 9.26 1.96
CA PHE A 239 9.32 9.84 0.71
C PHE A 239 8.17 10.81 0.97
N THR A 240 8.28 12.01 0.43
CA THR A 240 7.27 13.06 0.51
C THR A 240 6.67 13.33 -0.87
N ASN A 241 5.53 14.00 -0.90
CA ASN A 241 4.95 14.45 -2.15
C ASN A 241 5.91 15.43 -2.85
N PRO A 242 6.33 15.17 -4.10
CA PRO A 242 7.11 16.12 -4.89
C PRO A 242 6.34 17.42 -5.17
N ASP A 243 5.02 17.34 -5.36
CA ASP A 243 4.15 18.51 -5.47
C ASP A 243 3.94 19.13 -4.09
N LYS A 244 4.70 20.19 -3.79
CA LYS A 244 4.61 20.91 -2.51
C LYS A 244 3.32 21.73 -2.36
N SER A 245 2.58 21.94 -3.45
CA SER A 245 1.28 22.62 -3.45
C SER A 245 0.12 21.68 -3.13
N ASP A 246 0.35 20.35 -3.11
CA ASP A 246 -0.69 19.36 -2.78
C ASP A 246 -1.03 19.44 -1.29
N PRO A 247 -2.33 19.52 -0.93
CA PRO A 247 -2.76 19.61 0.47
C PRO A 247 -2.51 18.33 1.27
N ILE A 248 -2.35 17.18 0.60
CA ILE A 248 -2.03 15.92 1.27
C ILE A 248 -0.52 15.86 1.53
N LYS A 249 -0.13 16.12 2.78
CA LYS A 249 1.29 16.13 3.17
C LYS A 249 1.76 14.82 3.83
N ARG A 250 0.86 14.02 4.40
CA ARG A 250 1.10 12.66 4.95
C ARG A 250 -0.21 11.91 5.13
#